data_45bf77daefe9f0aa1447fc257b261024
#
_entry.id   45bf77daefe9f0aa1447fc257b261024
#
_cell.length_a   1.000
_cell.length_b   1.000
_cell.length_c   1.000
_cell.angle_alpha   90.00
_cell.angle_beta   90.00
_cell.angle_gamma   90.00
#
_symmetry.space_group_name_H-M   'P 1'
#
loop_
_entity.id
_entity.type
_entity.pdbx_description
1 polymer ?
#
loop_
_entity_poly.entity_id
_entity_poly.type
_entity_poly.pdbx_seq_one_letter_code
_entity_poly.pdbx_strand_id
1 'polypeptide(L)'
;MKKILFLTLSILILTNVLSAQEATYQLSSHILDITQGKPASNVKISLFKQDNKGNWNIIDEKYTDENGRIKNFLKEEKGTDHKGIYKLTFFTEPYFKKMSQESFYPFIDVDFELKDNNHYHVPI
;
A
#
# COMPACT_ATOMS: atom_id res chain seq x y z
N MET A 1 13.21 -54.72 46.72
CA MET A 1 13.11 -53.26 46.49
C MET A 1 13.08 -53.04 45.00
N LYS A 2 11.93 -52.61 44.49
CA LYS A 2 11.82 -52.24 43.06
C LYS A 2 12.21 -50.78 42.90
N LYS A 3 13.30 -50.50 42.24
CA LYS A 3 13.65 -49.14 41.85
C LYS A 3 12.79 -48.76 40.64
N ILE A 4 11.86 -47.84 40.86
CA ILE A 4 11.07 -47.24 39.79
C ILE A 4 11.95 -46.17 39.16
N LEU A 5 12.40 -46.45 37.93
CA LEU A 5 13.14 -45.49 37.14
C LEU A 5 12.08 -44.56 36.47
N PHE A 6 11.91 -43.36 37.02
CA PHE A 6 11.14 -42.32 36.36
C PHE A 6 11.93 -41.79 35.18
N LEU A 7 11.56 -42.27 33.97
CA LEU A 7 12.03 -41.73 32.74
C LEU A 7 11.20 -40.46 32.44
N THR A 8 11.71 -39.30 32.88
CA THR A 8 11.14 -38.01 32.48
C THR A 8 11.49 -37.76 31.04
N LEU A 9 10.56 -38.12 30.16
CA LEU A 9 10.60 -37.76 28.76
C LEU A 9 10.33 -36.24 28.66
N SER A 10 11.39 -35.45 28.65
CA SER A 10 11.31 -34.03 28.29
C SER A 10 10.94 -33.93 26.85
N ILE A 11 9.64 -33.77 26.58
CA ILE A 11 9.15 -33.37 25.26
C ILE A 11 9.57 -31.92 25.08
N LEU A 12 10.70 -31.74 24.40
CA LEU A 12 11.12 -30.43 23.90
C LEU A 12 10.15 -30.05 22.79
N ILE A 13 9.07 -29.35 23.14
CA ILE A 13 8.17 -28.73 22.17
C ILE A 13 9.00 -27.60 21.56
N LEU A 14 9.65 -27.87 20.42
CA LEU A 14 10.14 -26.83 19.53
C LEU A 14 8.90 -26.12 18.98
N THR A 15 8.49 -25.07 19.66
CA THR A 15 7.59 -24.09 19.08
C THR A 15 8.39 -23.37 17.99
N ASN A 16 8.28 -23.85 16.78
CA ASN A 16 8.65 -23.08 15.60
C ASN A 16 7.69 -21.86 15.58
N VAL A 17 8.13 -20.78 16.20
CA VAL A 17 7.52 -19.48 15.96
C VAL A 17 7.86 -19.16 14.52
N LEU A 18 6.97 -19.54 13.59
CA LEU A 18 7.00 -18.99 12.25
C LEU A 18 6.73 -17.50 12.44
N SER A 19 7.81 -16.73 12.47
CA SER A 19 7.73 -15.29 12.31
C SER A 19 7.16 -15.06 10.90
N ALA A 20 5.84 -14.78 10.82
CA ALA A 20 5.24 -14.34 9.59
C ALA A 20 5.93 -13.03 9.23
N GLN A 21 6.77 -13.06 8.20
CA GLN A 21 7.43 -11.89 7.68
C GLN A 21 6.34 -10.95 7.15
N GLU A 22 6.22 -9.74 7.72
CA GLU A 22 5.28 -8.75 7.23
C GLU A 22 5.59 -8.45 5.76
N ALA A 23 4.53 -8.38 4.95
CA ALA A 23 4.66 -8.00 3.55
C ALA A 23 5.18 -6.56 3.46
N THR A 24 6.15 -6.35 2.58
CA THR A 24 6.67 -5.02 2.26
C THR A 24 6.12 -4.56 0.91
N TYR A 25 6.01 -3.24 0.75
CA TYR A 25 5.44 -2.60 -0.43
C TYR A 25 6.35 -1.48 -0.90
N GLN A 26 6.46 -1.35 -2.20
CA GLN A 26 7.38 -0.37 -2.79
C GLN A 26 6.77 1.03 -2.90
N LEU A 27 5.45 1.15 -2.91
CA LEU A 27 4.77 2.42 -3.11
C LEU A 27 3.70 2.67 -2.04
N SER A 28 3.69 3.88 -1.53
CA SER A 28 2.65 4.42 -0.66
C SER A 28 2.20 5.80 -1.13
N SER A 29 1.04 6.22 -0.69
CA SER A 29 0.48 7.54 -0.99
C SER A 29 -0.18 8.15 0.25
N HIS A 30 -0.40 9.46 0.20
CA HIS A 30 -1.04 10.21 1.27
C HIS A 30 -1.71 11.45 0.69
N ILE A 31 -2.89 11.78 1.18
CA ILE A 31 -3.61 12.99 0.82
C ILE A 31 -3.82 13.86 2.05
N LEU A 32 -3.41 15.11 1.96
CA LEU A 32 -3.67 16.14 2.97
C LEU A 32 -4.68 17.15 2.41
N ASP A 33 -5.82 17.28 3.10
CA ASP A 33 -6.75 18.38 2.86
C ASP A 33 -6.25 19.62 3.57
N ILE A 34 -5.59 20.51 2.84
CA ILE A 34 -4.99 21.72 3.38
C ILE A 34 -6.04 22.76 3.80
N THR A 35 -7.25 22.71 3.25
CA THR A 35 -8.34 23.61 3.64
C THR A 35 -8.82 23.31 5.06
N GLN A 36 -8.90 22.03 5.42
CA GLN A 36 -9.31 21.57 6.74
C GLN A 36 -8.11 21.34 7.68
N GLY A 37 -6.89 21.28 7.15
CA GLY A 37 -5.67 20.96 7.91
C GLY A 37 -5.65 19.54 8.45
N LYS A 38 -6.25 18.58 7.73
CA LYS A 38 -6.35 17.19 8.15
C LYS A 38 -6.25 16.21 6.99
N PRO A 39 -5.97 14.92 7.27
CA PRO A 39 -5.94 13.89 6.24
C PRO A 39 -7.27 13.73 5.50
N ALA A 40 -7.21 13.48 4.19
CA ALA A 40 -8.38 13.17 3.38
C ALA A 40 -8.63 11.65 3.38
N SER A 41 -9.61 11.20 4.15
CA SER A 41 -9.98 9.78 4.27
C SER A 41 -11.01 9.36 3.22
N ASN A 42 -11.01 8.06 2.90
CA ASN A 42 -11.96 7.44 1.98
C ASN A 42 -11.96 8.05 0.57
N VAL A 43 -10.78 8.45 0.10
CA VAL A 43 -10.56 8.90 -1.27
C VAL A 43 -10.05 7.74 -2.10
N LYS A 44 -10.70 7.48 -3.23
CA LYS A 44 -10.26 6.45 -4.17
C LYS A 44 -8.99 6.90 -4.89
N ILE A 45 -8.02 6.02 -4.96
CA ILE A 45 -6.79 6.19 -5.73
C ILE A 45 -6.62 4.97 -6.63
N SER A 46 -6.46 5.21 -7.93
CA SER A 46 -6.15 4.18 -8.92
C SER A 46 -4.69 4.26 -9.34
N LEU A 47 -4.02 3.11 -9.37
CA LEU A 47 -2.64 2.97 -9.83
C LEU A 47 -2.63 2.35 -11.22
N PHE A 48 -1.96 3.03 -12.14
CA PHE A 48 -1.76 2.58 -13.52
C PHE A 48 -0.28 2.36 -13.79
N LYS A 49 0.02 1.40 -14.64
CA LYS A 49 1.35 1.21 -15.22
C LYS A 49 1.29 1.42 -16.72
N GLN A 50 2.27 2.12 -17.27
CA GLN A 50 2.41 2.31 -18.70
C GLN A 50 3.08 1.10 -19.34
N ASP A 51 2.53 0.60 -20.42
CA ASP A 51 3.15 -0.46 -21.21
C ASP A 51 4.15 0.07 -22.23
N ASN A 52 4.81 -0.83 -22.96
CA ASN A 52 5.83 -0.46 -23.96
C ASN A 52 5.27 0.34 -25.16
N LYS A 53 3.96 0.35 -25.33
CA LYS A 53 3.26 1.10 -26.39
C LYS A 53 2.76 2.46 -25.91
N GLY A 54 2.98 2.79 -24.65
CA GLY A 54 2.51 4.03 -24.04
C GLY A 54 1.08 3.97 -23.52
N ASN A 55 0.43 2.81 -23.49
CA ASN A 55 -0.92 2.65 -22.95
C ASN A 55 -0.88 2.50 -21.44
N TRP A 56 -1.89 3.08 -20.78
CA TRP A 56 -2.10 2.97 -19.35
C TRP A 56 -2.98 1.77 -19.01
N ASN A 57 -2.47 0.88 -18.17
CA ASN A 57 -3.21 -0.27 -17.66
C ASN A 57 -3.39 -0.13 -16.16
N ILE A 58 -4.63 -0.25 -15.71
CA ILE A 58 -4.91 -0.23 -14.27
C ILE A 58 -4.36 -1.49 -13.63
N ILE A 59 -3.65 -1.34 -12.52
CA ILE A 59 -3.06 -2.45 -11.79
C ILE A 59 -3.55 -2.57 -10.35
N ASP A 60 -4.05 -1.49 -9.77
CA ASP A 60 -4.61 -1.52 -8.41
C ASP A 60 -5.54 -0.33 -8.18
N GLU A 61 -6.51 -0.50 -7.29
CA GLU A 61 -7.40 0.57 -6.80
C GLU A 61 -7.61 0.38 -5.31
N LYS A 62 -7.46 1.45 -4.56
CA LYS A 62 -7.65 1.46 -3.11
C LYS A 62 -8.25 2.77 -2.65
N TYR A 63 -8.75 2.78 -1.42
CA TYR A 63 -9.26 3.97 -0.74
C TYR A 63 -8.31 4.35 0.39
N THR A 64 -8.11 5.65 0.59
CA THR A 64 -7.32 6.14 1.72
C THR A 64 -7.98 5.76 3.04
N ASP A 65 -7.15 5.46 4.03
CA ASP A 65 -7.57 5.18 5.40
C ASP A 65 -7.94 6.47 6.16
N GLU A 66 -8.25 6.36 7.44
CA GLU A 66 -8.56 7.49 8.31
C GLU A 66 -7.42 8.51 8.44
N ASN A 67 -6.19 8.09 8.18
CA ASN A 67 -5.00 8.94 8.14
C ASN A 67 -4.70 9.49 6.72
N GLY A 68 -5.62 9.31 5.77
CA GLY A 68 -5.43 9.75 4.38
C GLY A 68 -4.40 8.94 3.61
N ARG A 69 -4.05 7.74 4.05
CA ARG A 69 -2.94 6.94 3.53
C ARG A 69 -3.38 5.67 2.81
N ILE A 70 -2.60 5.31 1.81
CA ILE A 70 -2.52 3.96 1.26
C ILE A 70 -1.07 3.51 1.40
N LYS A 71 -0.85 2.42 2.14
CA LYS A 71 0.50 1.95 2.48
C LYS A 71 0.97 0.78 1.62
N ASN A 72 0.10 0.20 0.82
CA ASN A 72 0.25 -1.14 0.30
C ASN A 72 -0.01 -1.24 -1.22
N PHE A 73 0.58 -0.34 -1.99
CA PHE A 73 0.75 -0.50 -3.43
C PHE A 73 2.07 -1.22 -3.75
N LEU A 74 2.07 -2.03 -4.80
CA LEU A 74 3.24 -2.72 -5.33
C LEU A 74 3.93 -3.61 -4.28
N LYS A 75 3.27 -4.70 -3.93
CA LYS A 75 3.82 -5.70 -3.01
C LYS A 75 5.17 -6.21 -3.51
N GLU A 76 6.16 -6.17 -2.65
CA GLU A 76 7.48 -6.72 -2.94
C GLU A 76 7.44 -8.24 -2.85
N GLU A 77 7.80 -8.89 -3.93
CA GLU A 77 7.88 -10.34 -4.06
C GLU A 77 9.18 -10.73 -4.75
N LYS A 78 9.75 -11.85 -4.32
CA LYS A 78 10.98 -12.37 -4.94
C LYS A 78 10.75 -12.60 -6.43
N GLY A 79 11.62 -12.04 -7.28
CA GLY A 79 11.56 -12.16 -8.72
C GLY A 79 10.61 -11.18 -9.41
N THR A 80 9.95 -10.29 -8.66
CA THR A 80 9.11 -9.24 -9.22
C THR A 80 9.90 -7.95 -9.37
N ASP A 81 9.88 -7.37 -10.57
CA ASP A 81 10.47 -6.07 -10.89
C ASP A 81 9.36 -5.06 -11.15
N HIS A 82 9.29 -4.04 -10.32
CA HIS A 82 8.29 -2.96 -10.45
C HIS A 82 8.79 -1.74 -11.22
N LYS A 83 10.00 -1.77 -11.78
CA LYS A 83 10.50 -0.63 -12.56
C LYS A 83 9.54 -0.29 -13.70
N GLY A 84 9.37 1.00 -13.95
CA GLY A 84 8.52 1.49 -15.02
C GLY A 84 7.86 2.82 -14.70
N ILE A 85 7.02 3.26 -15.62
CA ILE A 85 6.28 4.51 -15.53
C ILE A 85 4.89 4.22 -15.00
N TYR A 86 4.48 4.98 -14.00
CA TYR A 86 3.22 4.84 -13.28
C TYR A 86 2.44 6.14 -13.25
N LYS A 87 1.15 6.01 -13.03
CA LYS A 87 0.26 7.13 -12.76
C LYS A 87 -0.64 6.79 -11.58
N LEU A 88 -0.71 7.69 -10.61
CA LEU A 88 -1.75 7.70 -9.59
C LEU A 88 -2.83 8.68 -10.00
N THR A 89 -4.07 8.21 -10.05
CA THR A 89 -5.25 9.06 -10.22
C THR A 89 -5.98 9.17 -8.90
N PHE A 90 -6.01 10.38 -8.36
CA PHE A 90 -6.70 10.72 -7.10
C PHE A 90 -8.08 11.26 -7.42
N PHE A 91 -9.12 10.54 -7.06
CA PHE A 91 -10.51 10.94 -7.30
C PHE A 91 -11.01 11.88 -6.20
N THR A 92 -10.59 13.12 -6.30
CA THR A 92 -10.82 14.15 -5.27
C THR A 92 -12.23 14.73 -5.31
N GLU A 93 -12.88 14.79 -6.45
CA GLU A 93 -14.22 15.39 -6.58
C GLU A 93 -15.28 14.72 -5.69
N PRO A 94 -15.41 13.37 -5.63
CA PRO A 94 -16.37 12.74 -4.73
C PRO A 94 -16.11 13.06 -3.25
N TYR A 95 -14.86 13.25 -2.85
CA TYR A 95 -14.50 13.66 -1.48
C TYR A 95 -15.06 15.04 -1.16
N PHE A 96 -14.87 16.01 -2.05
CA PHE A 96 -15.37 17.37 -1.85
C PHE A 96 -16.90 17.45 -1.94
N LYS A 97 -17.53 16.68 -2.83
CA LYS A 97 -19.00 16.62 -2.94
C LYS A 97 -19.68 16.15 -1.66
N LYS A 98 -19.09 15.22 -0.93
CA LYS A 98 -19.60 14.78 0.38
C LYS A 98 -19.64 15.89 1.42
N MET A 99 -18.80 16.92 1.27
CA MET A 99 -18.74 18.10 2.12
C MET A 99 -19.50 19.29 1.53
N SER A 100 -20.30 19.07 0.50
CA SER A 100 -21.01 20.12 -0.23
C SER A 100 -20.09 21.23 -0.77
N GLN A 101 -18.88 20.83 -1.17
CA GLN A 101 -17.86 21.70 -1.75
C GLN A 101 -17.71 21.40 -3.24
N GLU A 102 -17.57 22.46 -4.04
CA GLU A 102 -17.20 22.33 -5.43
C GLU A 102 -15.68 22.23 -5.60
N SER A 103 -15.25 21.41 -6.54
CA SER A 103 -13.85 21.32 -6.92
C SER A 103 -13.70 21.67 -8.39
N PHE A 104 -12.69 22.48 -8.68
CA PHE A 104 -12.30 22.77 -10.06
C PHE A 104 -11.73 21.54 -10.76
N TYR A 105 -11.10 20.66 -10.01
CA TYR A 105 -10.47 19.44 -10.52
C TYR A 105 -11.36 18.23 -10.24
N PRO A 106 -11.81 17.49 -11.29
CA PRO A 106 -12.58 16.25 -11.09
C PRO A 106 -11.71 15.13 -10.50
N PHE A 107 -10.43 15.14 -10.81
CA PHE A 107 -9.41 14.23 -10.30
C PHE A 107 -8.03 14.87 -10.50
N ILE A 108 -7.02 14.29 -9.87
CA ILE A 108 -5.63 14.72 -10.00
C ILE A 108 -4.81 13.50 -10.43
N ASP A 109 -4.04 13.65 -11.52
CA ASP A 109 -3.09 12.64 -11.98
C ASP A 109 -1.66 13.03 -11.59
N VAL A 110 -0.90 12.06 -11.09
CA VAL A 110 0.53 12.21 -10.83
C VAL A 110 1.28 11.10 -11.53
N ASP A 111 2.09 11.47 -12.51
CA ASP A 111 2.93 10.55 -13.27
C ASP A 111 4.33 10.51 -12.66
N PHE A 112 4.91 9.32 -12.53
CA PHE A 112 6.24 9.11 -11.96
C PHE A 112 6.89 7.85 -12.52
N GLU A 113 8.20 7.75 -12.37
CA GLU A 113 8.97 6.59 -12.80
C GLU A 113 9.69 5.94 -11.63
N LEU A 114 9.52 4.62 -11.47
CA LEU A 114 10.33 3.81 -10.57
C LEU A 114 11.53 3.26 -11.32
N LYS A 115 12.74 3.64 -10.90
CA LYS A 115 14.01 3.26 -11.54
C LYS A 115 14.80 2.22 -10.77
N ASP A 116 14.39 1.94 -9.54
CA ASP A 116 15.04 1.00 -8.63
C ASP A 116 14.03 0.29 -7.73
N ASN A 117 14.51 -0.43 -6.74
CA ASN A 117 13.68 -1.19 -5.81
C ASN A 117 13.51 -0.51 -4.44
N ASN A 118 13.80 0.79 -4.34
CA ASN A 118 13.57 1.54 -3.11
C ASN A 118 12.09 1.76 -2.87
N HIS A 119 11.72 2.02 -1.62
CA HIS A 119 10.37 2.46 -1.28
C HIS A 119 10.17 3.92 -1.67
N TYR A 120 9.04 4.21 -2.31
CA TYR A 120 8.65 5.56 -2.72
C TYR A 120 7.32 5.96 -2.08
N HIS A 121 7.24 7.23 -1.73
CA HIS A 121 6.03 7.83 -1.19
C HIS A 121 5.61 9.00 -2.07
N VAL A 122 4.39 8.94 -2.60
CA VAL A 122 3.84 9.95 -3.53
C VAL A 122 2.62 10.60 -2.89
N PRO A 123 2.79 11.72 -2.18
CA PRO A 123 1.69 12.46 -1.54
C PRO A 123 1.12 13.54 -2.46
N ILE A 124 -0.11 13.97 -2.16
CA ILE A 124 -0.69 15.23 -2.62
C ILE A 124 -1.27 16.04 -1.47
#